data_e27647844e930ff85266f3eca64d31a4
#
_entry.id   e27647844e930ff85266f3eca64d31a4
#
_cell.length_a   1.000
_cell.length_b   1.000
_cell.length_c   1.000
_cell.angle_alpha   90.00
_cell.angle_beta   90.00
_cell.angle_gamma   90.00
#
_symmetry.space_group_name_H-M   'P 1'
#
loop_
_entity.id
_entity.type
_entity.pdbx_description
1 polymer ?
#
loop_
_entity_poly.entity_id
_entity_poly.type
_entity_poly.pdbx_seq_one_letter_code
_entity_poly.pdbx_strand_id
1 'polypeptide(L)'
;MYYFDDTFDEVFGTRLFLIEGDITDADQVNTLSNVPFSVLINCAASVKHFAADDSLKRINTEGVKHLINLCEKTRRKLIQISTVSIAGDSLNNSIPSDRKIMENDLYFGQTITNQYIESKFLAEQAVFEASTKGLRAKIMRVGNLMSRAADGEFQINFITNGFMRQLKGYATLHQ
;
A
#
# COMPACT_ATOMS: atom_id res chain seq x y z
N MET A 1 19.44 -2.44 -7.85
CA MET A 1 18.28 -1.97 -7.44
C MET A 1 17.99 -0.79 -8.24
N TYR A 2 17.54 0.07 -8.48
CA TYR A 2 16.79 0.04 -9.51
C TYR A 2 16.66 1.19 -10.34
N TYR A 3 16.68 2.28 -10.09
CA TYR A 3 16.01 3.09 -11.04
C TYR A 3 16.72 4.42 -11.27
N PHE A 4 17.51 4.86 -10.32
CA PHE A 4 17.93 6.24 -10.37
C PHE A 4 19.24 6.53 -9.63
N ASP A 5 19.85 5.49 -9.03
CA ASP A 5 21.08 5.67 -8.27
C ASP A 5 21.88 4.36 -8.20
N ASP A 6 23.16 4.42 -8.55
CA ASP A 6 24.09 3.29 -8.55
C ASP A 6 24.83 3.13 -7.23
N THR A 7 24.58 4.03 -6.26
CA THR A 7 25.34 4.07 -4.98
C THR A 7 24.81 3.09 -3.93
N PHE A 8 23.80 2.28 -4.25
CA PHE A 8 23.25 1.29 -3.30
C PHE A 8 24.27 0.25 -2.82
N ASP A 9 25.19 -0.12 -3.68
CA ASP A 9 26.20 -1.14 -3.36
C ASP A 9 27.08 -0.71 -2.18
N GLU A 10 27.34 0.58 -2.04
CA GLU A 10 28.16 1.13 -0.95
C GLU A 10 27.49 1.03 0.43
N VAL A 11 26.16 0.91 0.47
CA VAL A 11 25.38 0.85 1.73
C VAL A 11 24.88 -0.55 2.07
N PHE A 12 25.03 -1.50 1.14
CA PHE A 12 24.65 -2.90 1.39
C PHE A 12 25.48 -3.50 2.52
N GLY A 13 24.79 -4.20 3.44
CA GLY A 13 25.43 -4.82 4.60
C GLY A 13 25.84 -3.86 5.72
N THR A 14 25.78 -2.55 5.48
CA THR A 14 26.13 -1.54 6.50
C THR A 14 24.90 -0.72 6.93
N ARG A 15 24.14 -0.22 5.98
CA ARG A 15 22.92 0.58 6.20
C ARG A 15 21.69 -0.04 5.58
N LEU A 16 21.85 -0.85 4.53
CA LEU A 16 20.79 -1.55 3.83
C LEU A 16 21.00 -3.06 4.00
N PHE A 17 19.98 -3.74 4.54
CA PHE A 17 19.96 -5.17 4.75
C PHE A 17 18.74 -5.76 4.06
N LEU A 18 18.91 -6.89 3.37
CA LEU A 18 17.83 -7.65 2.77
C LEU A 18 17.47 -8.81 3.70
N ILE A 19 16.17 -8.93 4.00
CA ILE A 19 15.61 -10.05 4.74
C ILE A 19 14.50 -10.63 3.86
N GLU A 20 14.65 -11.86 3.46
CA GLU A 20 13.63 -12.58 2.69
C GLU A 20 12.50 -13.03 3.61
N GLY A 21 11.25 -12.98 3.13
CA GLY A 21 10.10 -13.45 3.88
C GLY A 21 8.77 -13.19 3.18
N ASP A 22 7.73 -13.87 3.66
CA ASP A 22 6.35 -13.73 3.21
C ASP A 22 5.50 -13.12 4.34
N ILE A 23 4.86 -11.98 4.08
CA ILE A 23 3.99 -11.33 5.07
C ILE A 23 2.73 -12.14 5.39
N THR A 24 2.37 -13.12 4.54
CA THR A 24 1.23 -14.01 4.79
C THR A 24 1.58 -15.14 5.76
N ASP A 25 2.84 -15.32 6.07
CA ASP A 25 3.35 -16.27 7.06
C ASP A 25 3.63 -15.53 8.37
N ALA A 26 2.80 -15.78 9.37
CA ALA A 26 2.91 -15.14 10.69
C ALA A 26 4.24 -15.45 11.40
N ASP A 27 4.79 -16.65 11.23
CA ASP A 27 6.02 -17.05 11.88
C ASP A 27 7.21 -16.32 11.26
N GLN A 28 7.26 -16.22 9.93
CA GLN A 28 8.28 -15.42 9.25
C GLN A 28 8.19 -13.94 9.64
N VAL A 29 7.00 -13.36 9.71
CA VAL A 29 6.83 -11.98 10.19
C VAL A 29 7.31 -11.83 11.62
N ASN A 30 7.03 -12.79 12.49
CA ASN A 30 7.48 -12.76 13.89
C ASN A 30 9.02 -12.75 14.04
N THR A 31 9.78 -13.32 13.10
CA THR A 31 11.25 -13.27 13.13
C THR A 31 11.77 -11.84 13.13
N LEU A 32 11.03 -10.89 12.51
CA LEU A 32 11.38 -9.48 12.49
C LEU A 32 11.35 -8.82 13.88
N SER A 33 10.78 -9.48 14.90
CA SER A 33 10.85 -8.98 16.27
C SER A 33 12.28 -8.84 16.79
N ASN A 34 13.19 -9.67 16.28
CA ASN A 34 14.62 -9.68 16.63
C ASN A 34 15.45 -8.66 15.82
N VAL A 35 14.86 -8.02 14.80
CA VAL A 35 15.55 -7.03 13.97
C VAL A 35 15.40 -5.66 14.60
N PRO A 36 16.47 -4.87 14.77
CA PRO A 36 16.39 -3.53 15.37
C PRO A 36 15.87 -2.51 14.36
N PHE A 37 14.58 -2.13 14.44
CA PHE A 37 13.99 -1.02 13.70
C PHE A 37 12.92 -0.32 14.54
N SER A 38 12.65 0.94 14.26
CA SER A 38 11.66 1.76 14.98
C SER A 38 10.34 1.92 14.22
N VAL A 39 10.41 1.85 12.90
CA VAL A 39 9.27 2.10 12.00
C VAL A 39 9.20 0.99 10.96
N LEU A 40 8.04 0.41 10.78
CA LEU A 40 7.72 -0.51 9.70
C LEU A 40 6.90 0.24 8.66
N ILE A 41 7.35 0.23 7.40
CA ILE A 41 6.61 0.80 6.27
C ILE A 41 6.13 -0.37 5.41
N ASN A 42 4.83 -0.62 5.41
CA ASN A 42 4.25 -1.68 4.61
C ASN A 42 3.89 -1.19 3.21
N CYS A 43 4.70 -1.55 2.23
CA CYS A 43 4.44 -1.35 0.81
C CYS A 43 4.02 -2.66 0.10
N ALA A 44 4.05 -3.80 0.81
CA ALA A 44 3.71 -5.09 0.24
C ALA A 44 2.20 -5.18 -0.03
N ALA A 45 1.85 -5.45 -1.28
CA ALA A 45 0.46 -5.66 -1.68
C ALA A 45 0.38 -6.41 -3.02
N SER A 46 -0.65 -7.24 -3.18
CA SER A 46 -1.08 -7.68 -4.48
C SER A 46 -1.93 -6.57 -5.12
N VAL A 47 -1.54 -6.13 -6.31
CA VAL A 47 -2.23 -5.05 -7.06
C VAL A 47 -3.08 -5.59 -8.22
N LYS A 48 -3.39 -6.87 -8.20
CA LYS A 48 -4.28 -7.49 -9.19
C LYS A 48 -5.71 -6.99 -8.98
N HIS A 49 -6.29 -6.32 -9.97
CA HIS A 49 -7.68 -5.84 -9.89
C HIS A 49 -8.69 -6.98 -9.93
N PHE A 50 -8.33 -8.10 -10.54
CA PHE A 50 -9.12 -9.32 -10.62
C PHE A 50 -8.23 -10.49 -10.22
N ALA A 51 -8.55 -11.13 -9.11
CA ALA A 51 -7.93 -12.37 -8.68
C ALA A 51 -9.00 -13.47 -8.68
N ALA A 52 -8.67 -14.61 -9.27
CA ALA A 52 -9.53 -15.79 -9.26
C ALA A 52 -9.44 -16.57 -7.92
N ASP A 53 -8.54 -16.14 -7.04
CA ASP A 53 -8.21 -16.78 -5.77
C ASP A 53 -8.23 -15.77 -4.61
N ASP A 54 -8.05 -16.25 -3.39
CA ASP A 54 -8.01 -15.46 -2.16
C ASP A 54 -6.70 -14.68 -1.95
N SER A 55 -5.83 -14.59 -2.96
CA SER A 55 -4.50 -13.98 -2.81
C SER A 55 -4.58 -12.51 -2.38
N LEU A 56 -5.56 -11.75 -2.88
CA LEU A 56 -5.78 -10.36 -2.48
C LEU A 56 -6.07 -10.23 -0.98
N LYS A 57 -7.01 -11.03 -0.48
CA LYS A 57 -7.37 -11.03 0.94
C LYS A 57 -6.20 -11.50 1.81
N ARG A 58 -5.55 -12.58 1.41
CA ARG A 58 -4.42 -13.16 2.15
C ARG A 58 -3.25 -12.17 2.25
N ILE A 59 -2.85 -11.54 1.14
CA ILE A 59 -1.71 -10.61 1.13
C ILE A 59 -2.11 -9.26 1.71
N ASN A 60 -3.18 -8.65 1.18
CA ASN A 60 -3.50 -7.25 1.47
C ASN A 60 -4.19 -7.06 2.82
N THR A 61 -4.86 -8.09 3.35
CA THR A 61 -5.60 -8.00 4.62
C THR A 61 -4.94 -8.83 5.72
N GLU A 62 -4.78 -10.15 5.54
CA GLU A 62 -4.23 -10.99 6.60
C GLU A 62 -2.74 -10.71 6.84
N GLY A 63 -1.95 -10.50 5.76
CA GLY A 63 -0.57 -10.07 5.90
C GLY A 63 -0.42 -8.76 6.70
N VAL A 64 -1.32 -7.79 6.47
CA VAL A 64 -1.33 -6.55 7.27
C VAL A 64 -1.64 -6.81 8.74
N LYS A 65 -2.53 -7.74 9.07
CA LYS A 65 -2.81 -8.12 10.46
C LYS A 65 -1.58 -8.73 11.16
N HIS A 66 -0.78 -9.53 10.44
CA HIS A 66 0.48 -10.04 10.99
C HIS A 66 1.46 -8.89 11.31
N LEU A 67 1.56 -7.88 10.44
CA LEU A 67 2.40 -6.71 10.68
C LEU A 67 1.88 -5.83 11.83
N ILE A 68 0.56 -5.70 11.98
CA ILE A 68 -0.07 -5.05 13.13
C ILE A 68 0.35 -5.75 14.42
N ASN A 69 0.16 -7.07 14.49
CA ASN A 69 0.51 -7.87 15.68
C ASN A 69 2.00 -7.74 16.04
N LEU A 70 2.89 -7.76 15.03
CA LEU A 70 4.32 -7.51 15.23
C LEU A 70 4.56 -6.14 15.85
N CYS A 71 3.96 -5.09 15.28
CA CYS A 71 4.16 -3.72 15.74
C CYS A 71 3.60 -3.47 17.14
N GLU A 72 2.45 -4.06 17.49
CA GLU A 72 1.88 -4.02 18.84
C GLU A 72 2.79 -4.70 19.86
N LYS A 73 3.20 -5.94 19.58
CA LYS A 73 4.10 -6.75 20.43
C LYS A 73 5.43 -6.05 20.68
N THR A 74 5.97 -5.39 19.66
CA THR A 74 7.31 -4.77 19.73
C THR A 74 7.25 -3.26 20.00
N ARG A 75 6.06 -2.67 20.15
CA ARG A 75 5.81 -1.22 20.35
C ARG A 75 6.40 -0.35 19.24
N ARG A 76 6.45 -0.86 18.02
CA ARG A 76 6.98 -0.16 16.85
C ARG A 76 5.87 0.61 16.13
N LYS A 77 6.26 1.60 15.34
CA LYS A 77 5.32 2.38 14.52
C LYS A 77 5.06 1.66 13.21
N LEU A 78 3.80 1.62 12.78
CA LEU A 78 3.38 1.13 11.47
C LEU A 78 3.04 2.31 10.55
N ILE A 79 3.54 2.29 9.33
CA ILE A 79 3.06 3.12 8.22
C ILE A 79 2.48 2.19 7.17
N GLN A 80 1.17 2.26 6.97
CA GLN A 80 0.46 1.47 5.98
C GLN A 80 0.29 2.26 4.70
N ILE A 81 0.89 1.80 3.62
CA ILE A 81 0.64 2.37 2.29
C ILE A 81 -0.68 1.82 1.76
N SER A 82 -1.58 2.73 1.48
CA SER A 82 -2.92 2.46 0.96
C SER A 82 -3.15 3.20 -0.37
N THR A 83 -4.39 3.33 -0.79
CA THR A 83 -4.78 3.95 -2.06
C THR A 83 -5.91 4.96 -1.87
N VAL A 84 -5.88 6.04 -2.63
CA VAL A 84 -7.03 6.98 -2.71
C VAL A 84 -8.29 6.29 -3.24
N SER A 85 -8.14 5.17 -3.95
CA SER A 85 -9.27 4.42 -4.52
C SER A 85 -10.22 3.83 -3.47
N ILE A 86 -9.85 3.79 -2.19
CA ILE A 86 -10.79 3.39 -1.13
C ILE A 86 -11.97 4.36 -0.99
N ALA A 87 -11.88 5.55 -1.61
CA ALA A 87 -13.01 6.45 -1.77
C ALA A 87 -14.17 5.80 -2.54
N GLY A 88 -13.92 4.68 -3.24
CA GLY A 88 -14.93 3.88 -3.92
C GLY A 88 -15.25 4.38 -5.33
N ASP A 89 -16.12 3.60 -5.99
CA ASP A 89 -16.48 3.81 -7.39
C ASP A 89 -17.50 4.94 -7.56
N SER A 90 -18.21 5.31 -6.51
CA SER A 90 -19.15 6.41 -6.51
C SER A 90 -18.98 7.22 -5.23
N LEU A 91 -18.45 8.40 -5.37
CA LEU A 91 -18.77 9.48 -4.46
C LEU A 91 -20.23 9.82 -4.72
N ASN A 92 -21.14 9.12 -4.05
CA ASN A 92 -22.55 9.36 -4.21
C ASN A 92 -22.86 10.84 -4.01
N ASN A 93 -23.88 11.33 -4.71
CA ASN A 93 -24.39 12.71 -4.69
C ASN A 93 -24.66 13.29 -3.28
N SER A 94 -24.47 12.51 -2.24
CA SER A 94 -24.60 12.87 -0.82
C SER A 94 -23.32 13.48 -0.21
N ILE A 95 -22.15 13.37 -0.88
CA ILE A 95 -20.91 13.96 -0.39
C ILE A 95 -20.71 15.30 -1.08
N PRO A 96 -20.58 16.43 -0.35
CA PRO A 96 -20.26 17.71 -0.94
C PRO A 96 -18.98 17.61 -1.78
N SER A 97 -18.99 18.23 -2.96
CA SER A 97 -17.87 18.17 -3.93
C SER A 97 -16.57 18.79 -3.40
N ASP A 98 -16.66 19.62 -2.37
CA ASP A 98 -15.55 20.29 -1.70
C ASP A 98 -15.04 19.54 -0.45
N ARG A 99 -15.71 18.44 -0.05
CA ARG A 99 -15.28 17.63 1.08
C ARG A 99 -13.93 16.99 0.82
N LYS A 100 -12.98 17.29 1.69
CA LYS A 100 -11.70 16.57 1.75
C LYS A 100 -11.89 15.27 2.51
N ILE A 101 -11.57 14.15 1.88
CA ILE A 101 -11.54 12.82 2.51
C ILE A 101 -10.13 12.62 3.06
N MET A 102 -10.03 12.50 4.37
CA MET A 102 -8.77 12.33 5.08
C MET A 102 -8.55 10.87 5.45
N GLU A 103 -7.32 10.50 5.81
CA GLU A 103 -6.97 9.12 6.18
C GLU A 103 -7.59 8.64 7.51
N ASN A 104 -8.24 9.53 8.26
CA ASN A 104 -9.07 9.20 9.41
C ASN A 104 -10.56 9.02 9.06
N ASP A 105 -10.94 9.31 7.80
CA ASP A 105 -12.29 9.07 7.30
C ASP A 105 -12.33 7.69 6.64
N LEU A 106 -12.82 6.67 7.34
CA LEU A 106 -12.93 5.32 6.77
C LEU A 106 -14.28 5.09 6.08
N TYR A 107 -15.36 5.56 6.70
CA TYR A 107 -16.72 5.39 6.19
C TYR A 107 -17.32 6.76 5.87
N PHE A 108 -17.71 6.96 4.65
CA PHE A 108 -18.36 8.18 4.17
C PHE A 108 -19.45 7.92 3.12
N GLY A 109 -19.99 6.68 3.06
CA GLY A 109 -21.06 6.29 2.14
C GLY A 109 -20.55 5.83 0.77
N GLN A 110 -19.27 5.50 0.64
CA GLN A 110 -18.70 4.96 -0.58
C GLN A 110 -19.19 3.55 -0.89
N THR A 111 -19.33 3.24 -2.18
CA THR A 111 -19.55 1.88 -2.68
C THR A 111 -18.24 1.32 -3.20
N ILE A 112 -17.89 0.12 -2.77
CA ILE A 112 -16.68 -0.59 -3.21
C ILE A 112 -17.12 -1.87 -3.92
N THR A 113 -16.84 -1.97 -5.22
CA THR A 113 -17.18 -3.13 -6.06
C THR A 113 -15.94 -3.91 -6.50
N ASN A 114 -14.77 -3.32 -6.39
CA ASN A 114 -13.50 -3.91 -6.80
C ASN A 114 -12.83 -4.65 -5.64
N GLN A 115 -12.49 -5.93 -5.82
CA GLN A 115 -11.87 -6.79 -4.80
C GLN A 115 -10.53 -6.25 -4.29
N TYR A 116 -9.72 -5.64 -5.15
CA TYR A 116 -8.46 -5.02 -4.71
C TYR A 116 -8.74 -3.85 -3.76
N ILE A 117 -9.67 -2.97 -4.13
CA ILE A 117 -10.04 -1.81 -3.31
C ILE A 117 -10.63 -2.29 -1.98
N GLU A 118 -11.49 -3.32 -2.01
CA GLU A 118 -12.06 -3.93 -0.80
C GLU A 118 -10.95 -4.47 0.12
N SER A 119 -9.97 -5.20 -0.42
CA SER A 119 -8.87 -5.74 0.37
C SER A 119 -8.01 -4.65 1.03
N LYS A 120 -7.81 -3.52 0.34
CA LYS A 120 -7.11 -2.35 0.91
C LYS A 120 -7.96 -1.63 1.95
N PHE A 121 -9.26 -1.53 1.75
CA PHE A 121 -10.20 -0.97 2.72
C PHE A 121 -10.21 -1.79 4.02
N LEU A 122 -10.30 -3.12 3.92
CA LEU A 122 -10.25 -4.02 5.08
C LEU A 122 -8.89 -3.93 5.82
N ALA A 123 -7.80 -3.72 5.09
CA ALA A 123 -6.49 -3.47 5.70
C ALA A 123 -6.48 -2.15 6.49
N GLU A 124 -7.03 -1.07 5.93
CA GLU A 124 -7.16 0.21 6.66
C GLU A 124 -8.04 0.07 7.88
N GLN A 125 -9.16 -0.65 7.78
CA GLN A 125 -10.03 -0.94 8.92
C GLN A 125 -9.25 -1.60 10.06
N ALA A 126 -8.46 -2.65 9.75
CA ALA A 126 -7.65 -3.33 10.75
C ALA A 126 -6.61 -2.40 11.41
N VAL A 127 -5.94 -1.55 10.62
CA VAL A 127 -4.99 -0.55 11.14
C VAL A 127 -5.71 0.47 12.01
N PHE A 128 -6.88 0.94 11.60
CA PHE A 128 -7.67 1.91 12.35
C PHE A 128 -8.11 1.33 13.69
N GLU A 129 -8.65 0.12 13.71
CA GLU A 129 -9.05 -0.58 14.93
C GLU A 129 -7.86 -0.79 15.89
N ALA A 130 -6.70 -1.19 15.38
CA ALA A 130 -5.49 -1.31 16.19
C ALA A 130 -5.02 0.03 16.75
N SER A 131 -5.16 1.12 15.98
CA SER A 131 -4.80 2.47 16.43
C SER A 131 -5.68 2.95 17.57
N THR A 132 -6.98 2.62 17.57
CA THR A 132 -7.87 2.94 18.71
C THR A 132 -7.48 2.19 20.00
N LYS A 133 -6.76 1.06 19.86
CA LYS A 133 -6.24 0.27 20.98
C LYS A 133 -4.80 0.66 21.38
N GLY A 134 -4.24 1.67 20.74
CA GLY A 134 -2.93 2.24 21.10
C GLY A 134 -1.77 1.92 20.14
N LEU A 135 -2.00 1.22 19.03
CA LEU A 135 -0.97 1.07 17.99
C LEU A 135 -0.61 2.46 17.43
N ARG A 136 0.67 2.78 17.42
CA ARG A 136 1.17 3.98 16.72
C ARG A 136 1.22 3.71 15.23
N ALA A 137 0.18 4.06 14.50
CA ALA A 137 0.14 3.85 13.07
C ALA A 137 -0.18 5.13 12.29
N LYS A 138 0.18 5.14 11.00
CA LYS A 138 -0.29 6.09 9.99
C LYS A 138 -0.72 5.33 8.76
N ILE A 139 -1.81 5.77 8.14
CA ILE A 139 -2.24 5.35 6.82
C ILE A 139 -1.80 6.45 5.84
N MET A 140 -1.31 6.05 4.67
CA MET A 140 -0.94 6.96 3.58
C MET A 140 -1.64 6.49 2.32
N ARG A 141 -2.68 7.21 1.89
CA ARG A 141 -3.43 6.93 0.67
C ARG A 141 -2.72 7.55 -0.51
N VAL A 142 -2.10 6.71 -1.33
CA VAL A 142 -1.33 7.12 -2.49
C VAL A 142 -2.23 7.11 -3.72
N GLY A 143 -2.12 8.14 -4.56
CA GLY A 143 -2.77 8.20 -5.87
C GLY A 143 -1.97 7.44 -6.94
N ASN A 144 -2.28 7.71 -8.20
CA ASN A 144 -1.50 7.15 -9.31
C ASN A 144 -0.07 7.70 -9.28
N LEU A 145 0.88 6.79 -9.19
CA LEU A 145 2.29 7.15 -9.27
C LEU A 145 2.63 7.50 -10.72
N MET A 146 3.25 8.65 -10.89
CA MET A 146 3.67 9.18 -12.18
C MET A 146 5.18 9.14 -12.32
N SER A 147 5.66 9.51 -13.49
CA SER A 147 7.08 9.71 -13.76
C SER A 147 7.71 10.73 -12.81
N ARG A 148 9.01 10.59 -12.57
CA ARG A 148 9.77 11.52 -11.77
C ARG A 148 9.74 12.93 -12.42
N ALA A 149 9.37 13.94 -11.64
CA ALA A 149 9.15 15.28 -12.15
C ALA A 149 10.43 15.93 -12.74
N ALA A 150 11.62 15.50 -12.26
CA ALA A 150 12.88 16.11 -12.67
C ALA A 150 13.31 15.76 -14.11
N ASP A 151 12.99 14.56 -14.59
CA ASP A 151 13.50 14.02 -15.85
C ASP A 151 12.49 13.18 -16.65
N GLY A 152 11.32 12.96 -16.12
CA GLY A 152 10.30 12.15 -16.76
C GLY A 152 10.51 10.64 -16.64
N GLU A 153 11.58 10.19 -15.97
CA GLU A 153 11.84 8.77 -15.77
C GLU A 153 10.74 8.08 -14.96
N PHE A 154 10.40 6.88 -15.37
CA PHE A 154 9.43 6.02 -14.70
C PHE A 154 10.09 4.68 -14.36
N GLN A 155 9.44 3.94 -13.48
CA GLN A 155 9.94 2.62 -13.08
C GLN A 155 9.99 1.64 -14.27
N ILE A 156 10.86 0.64 -14.16
CA ILE A 156 11.18 -0.31 -15.24
C ILE A 156 9.98 -1.06 -15.80
N ASN A 157 8.93 -1.22 -15.01
CA ASN A 157 7.71 -1.91 -15.40
C ASN A 157 6.66 -1.01 -16.08
N PHE A 158 7.04 0.18 -16.58
CA PHE A 158 6.08 1.13 -17.17
C PHE A 158 5.23 0.52 -18.29
N ILE A 159 5.79 -0.41 -19.08
CA ILE A 159 5.08 -1.08 -20.17
C ILE A 159 3.91 -1.93 -19.65
N THR A 160 4.06 -2.54 -18.50
CA THR A 160 3.05 -3.41 -17.86
C THR A 160 2.20 -2.69 -16.81
N ASN A 161 2.58 -1.48 -16.43
CA ASN A 161 1.83 -0.67 -15.48
C ASN A 161 0.46 -0.30 -16.04
N GLY A 162 -0.62 -0.62 -15.31
CA GLY A 162 -2.00 -0.45 -15.76
C GLY A 162 -2.35 1.00 -16.09
N PHE A 163 -1.93 1.94 -15.26
CA PHE A 163 -2.19 3.36 -15.45
C PHE A 163 -1.44 3.93 -16.68
N MET A 164 -0.18 3.55 -16.87
CA MET A 164 0.60 3.96 -18.05
C MET A 164 0.02 3.39 -19.35
N ARG A 165 -0.48 2.15 -19.31
CA ARG A 165 -1.19 1.56 -20.45
C ARG A 165 -2.48 2.30 -20.78
N GLN A 166 -3.22 2.74 -19.78
CA GLN A 166 -4.43 3.55 -19.96
C GLN A 166 -4.10 4.89 -20.59
N LEU A 167 -3.08 5.61 -20.12
CA LEU A 167 -2.62 6.86 -20.73
C LEU A 167 -2.19 6.67 -22.18
N LYS A 168 -1.45 5.60 -22.47
CA LYS A 168 -1.08 5.26 -23.85
C LYS A 168 -2.32 5.01 -24.73
N GLY A 169 -3.33 4.30 -24.20
CA GLY A 169 -4.59 4.09 -24.89
C GLY A 169 -5.29 5.41 -25.25
N TYR A 170 -5.38 6.33 -24.33
CA TYR A 170 -5.95 7.65 -24.60
C TYR A 170 -5.18 8.45 -25.63
N ALA A 171 -3.84 8.45 -25.54
CA ALA A 171 -3.00 9.11 -26.55
C ALA A 171 -3.20 8.54 -27.95
N THR A 172 -3.41 7.22 -28.06
CA THR A 172 -3.64 6.55 -29.35
C THR A 172 -5.02 6.86 -29.93
N LEU A 173 -6.04 7.03 -29.09
CA LEU A 173 -7.42 7.34 -29.54
C LEU A 173 -7.60 8.77 -30.01
N HIS A 174 -6.70 9.67 -29.66
CA HIS A 174 -6.74 11.10 -30.04
C HIS A 174 -5.82 11.42 -31.23
N GLN A 175 -5.24 10.43 -31.88
CA GLN A 175 -4.55 10.56 -33.16
C GLN A 175 -5.50 10.20 -34.30
#